data_cb936e3237ea76f1c7cdf86c9f252e66
#
_entry.id   cb936e3237ea76f1c7cdf86c9f252e66
#
_cell.length_a   1.000
_cell.length_b   1.000
_cell.length_c   1.000
_cell.angle_alpha   90.00
_cell.angle_beta   90.00
_cell.angle_gamma   90.00
#
_symmetry.space_group_name_H-M   'P 1'
#
loop_
_entity.id
_entity.type
_entity.pdbx_description
1 polymer ?
#
loop_
_entity_poly.entity_id
_entity_poly.type
_entity_poly.pdbx_seq_one_letter_code
_entity_poly.pdbx_strand_id
1 'polypeptide(L)'
;MTYSNSKLARLLLSSLACVSLTACVNTPLSIEAAPTKQVCPEGVPAGATCLRGQDSATAHYLIVMPAKWTGVLVVHAHGGPSYGPPQTTRADEDIKRWAITVREGHAWAGSVFRQGGFAVTTAAEDTERVRRIFIEHVAKPRTTLLHGQSWGAMVATRAAEMFPKSWDGILLTSGVVAGPTTYDFRLDIRALYQFLCNNHPRPTESTYPLSIGLPADSKMTNADLAQRANECLGTGTPAAKRTPDQAQRLKTIVDVLKMPEASVLGHLNWGTFALQDVVSKNGGTSPFGNAGVRYAGSADDVKLNTSIQRFTANPKAVAKFSADVNHAGKF
;
A
#
# COMPACT_ATOMS: atom_id res chain seq x y z
N MET A 1 52.59 -70.79 -8.82
CA MET A 1 53.59 -70.51 -7.76
C MET A 1 53.34 -68.98 -7.46
N THR A 2 52.97 -68.56 -6.41
CA THR A 2 52.95 -68.60 -5.00
C THR A 2 51.95 -67.61 -4.50
N TYR A 3 51.22 -68.00 -3.51
CA TYR A 3 50.24 -67.21 -2.75
C TYR A 3 50.89 -66.02 -2.00
N SER A 4 50.18 -64.88 -1.85
CA SER A 4 50.31 -64.14 -0.60
C SER A 4 48.98 -63.36 -0.32
N ASN A 5 48.41 -63.72 0.82
CA ASN A 5 47.28 -63.07 1.49
C ASN A 5 47.68 -61.72 2.03
N SER A 6 46.81 -60.67 1.93
CA SER A 6 46.83 -59.61 2.91
C SER A 6 45.39 -59.09 3.15
N LYS A 7 45.10 -59.02 4.41
CA LYS A 7 43.88 -58.85 5.17
C LYS A 7 43.04 -57.63 4.82
N LEU A 8 41.72 -57.87 4.70
CA LEU A 8 40.66 -56.86 4.77
C LEU A 8 40.73 -56.11 6.11
N ALA A 9 40.94 -54.82 6.05
CA ALA A 9 40.58 -53.92 7.13
C ALA A 9 39.25 -53.23 6.76
N ARG A 10 38.18 -53.61 7.46
CA ARG A 10 36.89 -52.95 7.37
C ARG A 10 36.96 -51.66 8.17
N LEU A 11 36.98 -50.51 7.52
CA LEU A 11 36.69 -49.24 8.13
C LEU A 11 35.18 -49.05 8.18
N LEU A 12 34.60 -49.12 9.34
CA LEU A 12 33.25 -48.64 9.67
C LEU A 12 33.28 -47.11 9.68
N LEU A 13 32.83 -46.46 8.62
CA LEU A 13 32.49 -45.04 8.65
C LEU A 13 31.12 -44.92 9.29
N SER A 14 31.12 -44.48 10.55
CA SER A 14 29.92 -44.01 11.22
C SER A 14 29.52 -42.65 10.63
N SER A 15 28.52 -42.62 9.76
CA SER A 15 27.88 -41.40 9.29
C SER A 15 27.07 -40.81 10.43
N LEU A 16 27.65 -39.80 11.13
CA LEU A 16 26.88 -38.90 12.00
C LEU A 16 26.00 -38.04 11.10
N ALA A 17 24.70 -38.39 11.00
CA ALA A 17 23.69 -37.49 10.46
C ALA A 17 23.47 -36.35 11.44
N CYS A 18 24.07 -35.19 11.18
CA CYS A 18 23.69 -33.93 11.82
C CYS A 18 22.26 -33.59 11.39
N VAL A 19 21.29 -33.97 12.19
CA VAL A 19 19.93 -33.43 12.14
C VAL A 19 20.03 -31.97 12.58
N SER A 20 20.11 -31.05 11.63
CA SER A 20 19.95 -29.63 11.88
C SER A 20 18.51 -29.36 12.30
N LEU A 21 18.25 -29.40 13.61
CA LEU A 21 17.05 -28.81 14.19
C LEU A 21 17.10 -27.32 13.90
N THR A 22 16.44 -26.89 12.83
CA THR A 22 16.02 -25.50 12.65
C THR A 22 15.03 -25.21 13.78
N ALA A 23 15.56 -24.83 14.93
CA ALA A 23 14.77 -24.20 15.97
C ALA A 23 14.19 -22.94 15.32
N CYS A 24 12.85 -22.94 15.10
CA CYS A 24 12.11 -21.69 14.95
C CYS A 24 12.41 -20.88 16.20
N VAL A 25 13.31 -19.91 16.08
CA VAL A 25 13.56 -18.92 17.12
C VAL A 25 12.26 -18.14 17.24
N ASN A 26 11.38 -18.58 18.13
CA ASN A 26 10.32 -17.74 18.65
C ASN A 26 11.03 -16.62 19.40
N THR A 27 11.36 -15.53 18.71
CA THR A 27 11.77 -14.31 19.37
C THR A 27 10.64 -13.95 20.33
N PRO A 28 10.89 -13.87 21.65
CA PRO A 28 9.83 -13.45 22.57
C PRO A 28 9.35 -12.09 22.10
N LEU A 29 8.03 -12.00 21.84
CA LEU A 29 7.40 -10.77 21.44
C LEU A 29 7.67 -9.74 22.53
N SER A 30 8.21 -8.59 22.16
CA SER A 30 8.45 -7.50 23.10
C SER A 30 7.15 -7.19 23.85
N ILE A 31 7.24 -7.03 25.16
CA ILE A 31 6.10 -6.58 25.97
C ILE A 31 5.82 -5.14 25.55
N GLU A 32 4.62 -4.90 25.03
CA GLU A 32 4.20 -3.57 24.63
C GLU A 32 3.84 -2.73 25.86
N ALA A 33 4.12 -1.43 25.80
CA ALA A 33 3.73 -0.52 26.88
C ALA A 33 2.20 -0.34 26.93
N ALA A 34 1.64 -0.24 28.14
CA ALA A 34 0.21 0.03 28.29
C ALA A 34 -0.15 1.41 27.73
N PRO A 35 -1.27 1.53 27.00
CA PRO A 35 -1.73 2.81 26.47
C PRO A 35 -2.23 3.74 27.57
N THR A 36 -2.17 5.04 27.33
CA THR A 36 -2.65 6.06 28.28
C THR A 36 -3.99 6.66 27.83
N LYS A 37 -4.87 6.95 28.81
CA LYS A 37 -6.14 7.62 28.52
C LYS A 37 -5.89 9.06 28.11
N GLN A 38 -6.55 9.47 27.02
CA GLN A 38 -6.43 10.83 26.48
C GLN A 38 -7.80 11.35 26.01
N VAL A 39 -7.85 12.63 25.69
CA VAL A 39 -9.06 13.25 25.10
C VAL A 39 -9.36 12.60 23.76
N CYS A 40 -10.62 12.26 23.55
CA CYS A 40 -11.05 11.69 22.28
C CYS A 40 -11.04 12.75 21.17
N PRO A 41 -10.69 12.36 19.94
CA PRO A 41 -10.84 13.22 18.77
C PRO A 41 -12.29 13.63 18.54
N GLU A 42 -12.47 14.74 17.82
CA GLU A 42 -13.77 15.18 17.35
C GLU A 42 -14.48 14.08 16.53
N GLY A 43 -15.78 13.91 16.74
CA GLY A 43 -16.60 12.93 16.03
C GLY A 43 -16.65 11.55 16.69
N VAL A 44 -15.85 11.30 17.71
CA VAL A 44 -15.97 10.09 18.54
C VAL A 44 -17.23 10.18 19.39
N PRO A 45 -18.07 9.15 19.48
CA PRO A 45 -19.30 9.15 20.28
C PRO A 45 -19.07 9.49 21.75
N ALA A 46 -20.01 10.24 22.33
CA ALA A 46 -19.95 10.60 23.75
C ALA A 46 -19.92 9.37 24.65
N GLY A 47 -19.17 9.44 25.75
CA GLY A 47 -18.98 8.33 26.69
C GLY A 47 -17.94 7.29 26.26
N ALA A 48 -17.38 7.39 25.06
CA ALA A 48 -16.25 6.54 24.65
C ALA A 48 -14.98 6.92 25.42
N THR A 49 -14.07 5.95 25.58
CA THR A 49 -12.72 6.17 26.14
C THR A 49 -11.68 6.01 25.04
N CYS A 50 -10.83 7.01 24.91
CA CYS A 50 -9.71 7.01 23.98
C CYS A 50 -8.39 6.74 24.69
N LEU A 51 -7.62 5.79 24.15
CA LEU A 51 -6.32 5.35 24.64
C LEU A 51 -5.28 5.54 23.54
N ARG A 52 -4.13 6.12 23.88
CA ARG A 52 -3.03 6.34 22.93
C ARG A 52 -1.72 5.79 23.46
N GLY A 53 -0.82 5.49 22.57
CA GLY A 53 0.53 5.10 22.89
C GLY A 53 1.41 5.05 21.65
N GLN A 54 2.59 4.54 21.88
CA GLN A 54 3.56 4.19 20.85
C GLN A 54 3.96 2.74 21.06
N ASP A 55 3.95 1.94 20.01
CA ASP A 55 4.35 0.54 20.10
C ASP A 55 5.87 0.37 20.17
N SER A 56 6.35 -0.83 20.43
CA SER A 56 7.78 -1.15 20.52
C SER A 56 8.56 -0.89 19.23
N ALA A 57 7.87 -0.72 18.09
CA ALA A 57 8.47 -0.37 16.82
C ALA A 57 8.28 1.11 16.45
N THR A 58 7.90 1.93 17.43
CA THR A 58 7.73 3.39 17.33
C THR A 58 6.49 3.87 16.54
N ALA A 59 5.56 2.98 16.17
CA ALA A 59 4.30 3.39 15.56
C ALA A 59 3.35 3.95 16.64
N HIS A 60 2.83 5.16 16.43
CA HIS A 60 1.76 5.70 17.25
C HIS A 60 0.44 5.01 16.92
N TYR A 61 -0.45 4.92 17.90
CA TYR A 61 -1.76 4.33 17.72
C TYR A 61 -2.84 5.02 18.54
N LEU A 62 -4.08 4.79 18.13
CA LEU A 62 -5.29 5.17 18.86
C LEU A 62 -6.18 3.94 19.03
N ILE A 63 -6.69 3.75 20.25
CA ILE A 63 -7.73 2.78 20.59
C ILE A 63 -8.93 3.54 21.12
N VAL A 64 -10.13 3.19 20.65
CA VAL A 64 -11.40 3.80 21.10
C VAL A 64 -12.32 2.71 21.60
N MET A 65 -12.63 2.77 22.88
CA MET A 65 -13.60 1.88 23.54
C MET A 65 -14.96 2.56 23.62
N PRO A 66 -16.03 1.95 23.11
CA PRO A 66 -17.38 2.48 23.28
C PRO A 66 -17.84 2.42 24.74
N ALA A 67 -18.83 3.24 25.10
CA ALA A 67 -19.41 3.23 26.44
C ALA A 67 -20.03 1.86 26.82
N LYS A 68 -20.59 1.17 25.82
CA LYS A 68 -21.12 -0.21 25.97
C LYS A 68 -20.48 -1.09 24.88
N TRP A 69 -19.53 -1.91 25.28
CA TRP A 69 -18.80 -2.75 24.35
C TRP A 69 -19.51 -4.06 24.03
N THR A 70 -19.64 -4.39 22.76
CA THR A 70 -20.25 -5.63 22.26
C THR A 70 -19.32 -6.84 22.31
N GLY A 71 -18.06 -6.69 22.68
CA GLY A 71 -17.04 -7.73 22.59
C GLY A 71 -16.37 -7.85 21.22
N VAL A 72 -16.69 -6.97 20.27
CA VAL A 72 -16.06 -6.93 18.95
C VAL A 72 -14.97 -5.87 18.94
N LEU A 73 -13.79 -6.21 18.41
CA LEU A 73 -12.70 -5.30 18.09
C LEU A 73 -12.59 -5.18 16.56
N VAL A 74 -12.57 -3.95 16.06
CA VAL A 74 -12.22 -3.64 14.67
C VAL A 74 -10.85 -2.98 14.64
N VAL A 75 -9.88 -3.66 14.06
CA VAL A 75 -8.54 -3.10 13.81
C VAL A 75 -8.52 -2.52 12.41
N HIS A 76 -8.14 -1.25 12.30
CA HIS A 76 -8.21 -0.49 11.06
C HIS A 76 -6.83 -0.23 10.48
N ALA A 77 -6.66 -0.58 9.22
CA ALA A 77 -5.54 -0.17 8.37
C ALA A 77 -6.00 0.97 7.45
N HIS A 78 -5.41 2.15 7.62
CA HIS A 78 -5.85 3.38 6.94
C HIS A 78 -5.57 3.38 5.44
N GLY A 79 -6.38 4.13 4.70
CA GLY A 79 -6.22 4.33 3.26
C GLY A 79 -5.14 5.35 2.92
N GLY A 80 -4.50 5.15 1.77
CA GLY A 80 -3.42 5.99 1.25
C GLY A 80 -2.12 5.91 2.06
N PRO A 81 -0.96 5.70 1.41
CA PRO A 81 0.29 5.90 2.10
C PRO A 81 0.46 7.38 2.42
N SER A 82 0.87 7.71 3.63
CA SER A 82 1.32 9.05 3.98
C SER A 82 2.77 9.20 3.54
N TYR A 83 3.08 10.16 2.68
CA TYR A 83 4.46 10.45 2.27
C TYR A 83 5.14 11.32 3.31
N GLY A 84 6.42 11.03 3.58
CA GLY A 84 7.18 11.69 4.63
C GLY A 84 7.07 11.01 6.01
N PRO A 85 7.44 11.70 7.10
CA PRO A 85 7.35 11.16 8.44
C PRO A 85 5.90 10.84 8.83
N PRO A 86 5.66 9.77 9.61
CA PRO A 86 4.32 9.46 10.10
C PRO A 86 3.71 10.61 10.92
N GLN A 87 2.44 10.92 10.64
CA GLN A 87 1.72 11.97 11.37
C GLN A 87 0.94 11.34 12.53
N THR A 88 1.25 11.73 13.76
CA THR A 88 0.66 11.17 14.99
C THR A 88 -0.87 11.32 15.08
N THR A 89 -1.45 12.28 14.34
CA THR A 89 -2.90 12.56 14.29
C THR A 89 -3.63 11.81 13.19
N ARG A 90 -2.97 11.01 12.38
CA ARG A 90 -3.63 10.28 11.28
C ARG A 90 -4.81 9.43 11.75
N ALA A 91 -4.66 8.75 12.88
CA ALA A 91 -5.73 7.92 13.45
C ALA A 91 -6.97 8.73 13.87
N ASP A 92 -6.85 10.04 14.10
CA ASP A 92 -7.96 10.92 14.42
C ASP A 92 -8.86 11.16 13.21
N GLU A 93 -8.25 11.34 12.03
CA GLU A 93 -9.00 11.46 10.77
C GLU A 93 -9.72 10.15 10.43
N ASP A 94 -9.05 9.03 10.67
CA ASP A 94 -9.61 7.71 10.37
C ASP A 94 -10.79 7.39 11.29
N ILE A 95 -10.67 7.61 12.60
CA ILE A 95 -11.80 7.36 13.51
C ILE A 95 -12.97 8.32 13.27
N LYS A 96 -12.73 9.55 12.86
CA LYS A 96 -13.80 10.49 12.47
C LYS A 96 -14.60 9.92 11.29
N ARG A 97 -13.95 9.34 10.30
CA ARG A 97 -14.60 8.68 9.16
C ARG A 97 -15.31 7.40 9.56
N TRP A 98 -14.73 6.61 10.45
CA TRP A 98 -15.21 5.27 10.83
C TRP A 98 -15.88 5.24 12.22
N ALA A 99 -16.31 6.40 12.75
CA ALA A 99 -16.98 6.51 14.03
C ALA A 99 -18.24 5.65 14.16
N ILE A 100 -18.82 5.24 13.04
CA ILE A 100 -19.93 4.27 13.01
C ILE A 100 -19.58 2.99 13.78
N THR A 101 -18.35 2.50 13.67
CA THR A 101 -17.87 1.33 14.40
C THR A 101 -18.10 1.46 15.91
N VAL A 102 -17.73 2.62 16.47
CA VAL A 102 -17.87 2.92 17.90
C VAL A 102 -19.33 3.17 18.28
N ARG A 103 -20.13 3.80 17.40
CA ARG A 103 -21.58 4.01 17.61
C ARG A 103 -22.33 2.71 17.74
N GLU A 104 -21.93 1.69 16.95
CA GLU A 104 -22.51 0.35 17.00
C GLU A 104 -21.98 -0.50 18.18
N GLY A 105 -21.18 0.10 19.06
CA GLY A 105 -20.68 -0.56 20.26
C GLY A 105 -19.46 -1.46 20.03
N HIS A 106 -18.76 -1.31 18.92
CA HIS A 106 -17.51 -2.03 18.65
C HIS A 106 -16.30 -1.19 19.07
N ALA A 107 -15.30 -1.82 19.67
CA ALA A 107 -14.02 -1.18 19.89
C ALA A 107 -13.33 -0.96 18.54
N TRP A 108 -12.61 0.16 18.40
CA TRP A 108 -11.82 0.49 17.22
C TRP A 108 -10.36 0.69 17.61
N ALA A 109 -9.43 0.21 16.81
CA ALA A 109 -8.00 0.43 17.00
C ALA A 109 -7.32 0.68 15.64
N GLY A 110 -6.47 1.71 15.56
CA GLY A 110 -5.73 2.05 14.35
C GLY A 110 -4.31 2.51 14.65
N SER A 111 -3.34 2.00 13.86
CA SER A 111 -1.96 2.45 13.87
C SER A 111 -1.76 3.56 12.84
N VAL A 112 -0.88 4.54 13.13
CA VAL A 112 -0.43 5.53 12.16
C VAL A 112 0.80 5.05 11.37
N PHE A 113 1.20 3.80 11.61
CA PHE A 113 2.37 3.14 11.07
C PHE A 113 3.71 3.84 11.40
N ARG A 114 4.75 3.07 11.60
CA ARG A 114 6.11 3.58 11.92
C ARG A 114 6.83 4.16 10.73
N GLN A 115 6.36 3.86 9.51
CA GLN A 115 7.02 4.23 8.27
C GLN A 115 6.01 4.81 7.29
N GLY A 116 6.34 5.96 6.69
CA GLY A 116 5.57 6.55 5.61
C GLY A 116 5.81 5.88 4.26
N GLY A 117 4.97 6.22 3.29
CA GLY A 117 5.01 5.72 1.92
C GLY A 117 4.57 4.27 1.77
N PHE A 118 4.96 3.64 0.67
CA PHE A 118 4.69 2.22 0.44
C PHE A 118 5.60 1.35 1.31
N ALA A 119 5.02 0.82 2.37
CA ALA A 119 5.67 -0.03 3.35
C ALA A 119 4.63 -1.01 3.90
N VAL A 120 4.09 -1.85 3.02
CA VAL A 120 2.90 -2.69 3.30
C VAL A 120 3.19 -3.72 4.39
N THR A 121 4.34 -4.40 4.31
CA THR A 121 4.72 -5.40 5.30
C THR A 121 4.91 -4.79 6.69
N THR A 122 5.60 -3.65 6.81
CA THR A 122 5.79 -2.98 8.11
C THR A 122 4.48 -2.44 8.67
N ALA A 123 3.59 -1.92 7.82
CA ALA A 123 2.26 -1.48 8.22
C ALA A 123 1.38 -2.64 8.71
N ALA A 124 1.49 -3.82 8.08
CA ALA A 124 0.82 -5.04 8.52
C ALA A 124 1.29 -5.50 9.91
N GLU A 125 2.60 -5.42 10.18
CA GLU A 125 3.17 -5.70 11.50
C GLU A 125 2.68 -4.71 12.57
N ASP A 126 2.62 -3.42 12.25
CA ASP A 126 2.12 -2.38 13.15
C ASP A 126 0.62 -2.57 13.44
N THR A 127 -0.16 -3.00 12.44
CA THR A 127 -1.57 -3.37 12.60
C THR A 127 -1.74 -4.54 13.57
N GLU A 128 -0.92 -5.56 13.47
CA GLU A 128 -0.95 -6.70 14.41
C GLU A 128 -0.49 -6.28 15.82
N ARG A 129 0.51 -5.39 15.95
CA ARG A 129 0.95 -4.91 17.26
C ARG A 129 -0.16 -4.15 17.99
N VAL A 130 -0.89 -3.25 17.33
CA VAL A 130 -2.00 -2.55 17.99
C VAL A 130 -3.13 -3.49 18.42
N ARG A 131 -3.39 -4.56 17.66
CA ARG A 131 -4.31 -5.63 18.09
C ARG A 131 -3.83 -6.31 19.36
N ARG A 132 -2.56 -6.65 19.44
CA ARG A 132 -1.96 -7.29 20.61
C ARG A 132 -1.98 -6.37 21.84
N ILE A 133 -1.64 -5.08 21.67
CA ILE A 133 -1.74 -4.08 22.72
C ILE A 133 -3.16 -4.02 23.28
N PHE A 134 -4.18 -4.07 22.41
CA PHE A 134 -5.58 -4.10 22.86
C PHE A 134 -5.86 -5.32 23.72
N ILE A 135 -5.43 -6.51 23.31
CA ILE A 135 -5.69 -7.76 24.03
C ILE A 135 -4.93 -7.80 25.36
N GLU A 136 -3.74 -7.28 25.38
CA GLU A 136 -2.85 -7.33 26.56
C GLU A 136 -3.27 -6.31 27.64
N HIS A 137 -3.65 -5.09 27.22
CA HIS A 137 -3.81 -3.97 28.15
C HIS A 137 -5.22 -3.41 28.25
N VAL A 138 -6.14 -3.76 27.35
CA VAL A 138 -7.48 -3.16 27.33
C VAL A 138 -8.54 -4.19 27.61
N ALA A 139 -8.74 -5.17 26.74
CA ALA A 139 -9.73 -6.22 26.93
C ALA A 139 -9.51 -7.38 25.95
N LYS A 140 -10.02 -8.57 26.29
CA LYS A 140 -10.01 -9.73 25.39
C LYS A 140 -11.27 -9.70 24.50
N PRO A 141 -11.17 -9.48 23.19
CA PRO A 141 -12.31 -9.48 22.28
C PRO A 141 -12.87 -10.91 22.10
N ARG A 142 -14.18 -11.00 21.88
CA ARG A 142 -14.84 -12.22 21.42
C ARG A 142 -14.65 -12.43 19.93
N THR A 143 -14.59 -11.32 19.19
CA THR A 143 -14.41 -11.29 17.73
C THR A 143 -13.46 -10.16 17.36
N THR A 144 -12.49 -10.45 16.54
CA THR A 144 -11.54 -9.47 16.00
C THR A 144 -11.70 -9.37 14.50
N LEU A 145 -12.10 -8.22 14.01
CA LEU A 145 -12.23 -7.91 12.58
C LEU A 145 -11.10 -7.02 12.14
N LEU A 146 -10.55 -7.31 10.98
CA LEU A 146 -9.55 -6.47 10.31
C LEU A 146 -10.25 -5.67 9.21
N HIS A 147 -10.18 -4.34 9.30
CA HIS A 147 -10.71 -3.44 8.29
C HIS A 147 -9.61 -2.73 7.56
N GLY A 148 -9.59 -2.84 6.22
CA GLY A 148 -8.66 -2.12 5.36
C GLY A 148 -9.39 -1.25 4.34
N GLN A 149 -9.02 0.04 4.24
CA GLN A 149 -9.58 0.95 3.27
C GLN A 149 -8.56 1.28 2.17
N SER A 150 -8.96 1.19 0.89
CA SER A 150 -8.12 1.58 -0.25
C SER A 150 -6.75 0.90 -0.21
N TRP A 151 -5.63 1.63 -0.11
CA TRP A 151 -4.30 1.08 0.12
C TRP A 151 -4.20 0.27 1.43
N GLY A 152 -4.94 0.67 2.47
CA GLY A 152 -5.03 -0.10 3.72
C GLY A 152 -5.64 -1.47 3.54
N ALA A 153 -6.39 -1.72 2.45
CA ALA A 153 -6.85 -3.06 2.10
C ALA A 153 -5.67 -3.97 1.70
N MET A 154 -4.64 -3.44 1.03
CA MET A 154 -3.40 -4.17 0.76
C MET A 154 -2.67 -4.51 2.06
N VAL A 155 -2.61 -3.55 3.01
CA VAL A 155 -2.06 -3.78 4.36
C VAL A 155 -2.84 -4.86 5.10
N ALA A 156 -4.18 -4.78 5.09
CA ALA A 156 -5.04 -5.76 5.74
C ALA A 156 -4.88 -7.17 5.13
N THR A 157 -4.82 -7.27 3.81
CA THR A 157 -4.57 -8.54 3.12
C THR A 157 -3.21 -9.11 3.54
N ARG A 158 -2.18 -8.26 3.56
CA ARG A 158 -0.85 -8.68 4.00
C ARG A 158 -0.82 -9.11 5.47
N ALA A 159 -1.51 -8.39 6.36
CA ALA A 159 -1.62 -8.75 7.76
C ALA A 159 -2.34 -10.11 7.96
N ALA A 160 -3.36 -10.38 7.13
CA ALA A 160 -4.04 -11.67 7.16
C ALA A 160 -3.15 -12.83 6.70
N GLU A 161 -2.31 -12.61 5.68
CA GLU A 161 -1.34 -13.60 5.23
C GLU A 161 -0.25 -13.89 6.28
N MET A 162 0.26 -12.83 6.92
CA MET A 162 1.32 -12.95 7.92
C MET A 162 0.82 -13.51 9.25
N PHE A 163 -0.41 -13.16 9.64
CA PHE A 163 -1.01 -13.49 10.94
C PHE A 163 -2.39 -14.13 10.80
N PRO A 164 -2.50 -15.28 10.11
CA PRO A 164 -3.79 -15.86 9.72
C PRO A 164 -4.68 -16.30 10.90
N LYS A 165 -4.13 -16.42 12.12
CA LYS A 165 -4.87 -16.78 13.34
C LYS A 165 -5.29 -15.57 14.19
N SER A 166 -4.95 -14.35 13.73
CA SER A 166 -5.23 -13.13 14.49
C SER A 166 -6.61 -12.53 14.21
N TRP A 167 -7.27 -12.95 13.14
CA TRP A 167 -8.45 -12.32 12.60
C TRP A 167 -9.58 -13.33 12.41
N ASP A 168 -10.77 -13.00 12.92
CA ASP A 168 -11.99 -13.78 12.70
C ASP A 168 -12.69 -13.41 11.38
N GLY A 169 -12.37 -12.24 10.84
CA GLY A 169 -12.90 -11.77 9.57
C GLY A 169 -12.16 -10.54 9.05
N ILE A 170 -12.29 -10.29 7.74
CA ILE A 170 -11.64 -9.16 7.06
C ILE A 170 -12.70 -8.41 6.25
N LEU A 171 -12.72 -7.08 6.38
CA LEU A 171 -13.54 -6.18 5.59
C LEU A 171 -12.63 -5.25 4.77
N LEU A 172 -12.71 -5.33 3.45
CA LEU A 172 -11.94 -4.50 2.54
C LEU A 172 -12.88 -3.50 1.85
N THR A 173 -12.70 -2.21 2.11
CA THR A 173 -13.52 -1.15 1.54
C THR A 173 -12.74 -0.39 0.47
N SER A 174 -13.29 -0.31 -0.76
CA SER A 174 -12.62 0.31 -1.92
C SER A 174 -11.20 -0.23 -2.11
N GLY A 175 -11.03 -1.54 -1.96
CA GLY A 175 -9.75 -2.19 -1.78
C GLY A 175 -8.83 -2.16 -3.00
N VAL A 176 -7.57 -1.88 -2.75
CA VAL A 176 -6.46 -2.02 -3.70
C VAL A 176 -5.76 -3.32 -3.36
N VAL A 177 -6.13 -4.43 -4.01
CA VAL A 177 -5.76 -5.78 -3.58
C VAL A 177 -5.20 -6.68 -4.69
N ALA A 178 -4.91 -6.13 -5.87
CA ALA A 178 -4.35 -6.90 -6.97
C ALA A 178 -2.83 -7.14 -6.88
N GLY A 179 -2.25 -6.98 -5.69
CA GLY A 179 -0.83 -7.20 -5.45
C GLY A 179 0.06 -6.32 -6.34
N PRO A 180 1.13 -6.90 -6.95
CA PRO A 180 2.09 -6.14 -7.74
C PRO A 180 1.48 -5.44 -8.96
N THR A 181 0.44 -6.00 -9.57
CA THR A 181 -0.18 -5.45 -10.78
C THR A 181 -1.15 -4.30 -10.53
N THR A 182 -1.45 -4.04 -9.26
CA THR A 182 -2.40 -2.99 -8.85
C THR A 182 -2.08 -1.62 -9.44
N TYR A 183 -0.81 -1.35 -9.74
CA TYR A 183 -0.35 -0.04 -10.17
C TYR A 183 0.04 0.05 -11.64
N ASP A 184 0.00 -1.04 -12.40
CA ASP A 184 0.35 -1.02 -13.83
C ASP A 184 -0.48 0.02 -14.59
N PHE A 185 -1.81 0.06 -14.39
CA PHE A 185 -2.68 1.03 -15.04
C PHE A 185 -2.39 2.50 -14.69
N ARG A 186 -1.66 2.77 -13.61
CA ARG A 186 -1.24 4.12 -13.23
C ARG A 186 -0.04 4.59 -14.03
N LEU A 187 0.79 3.66 -14.48
CA LEU A 187 1.77 3.97 -15.50
C LEU A 187 1.08 4.18 -16.86
N ASP A 188 -0.01 3.45 -17.15
CA ASP A 188 -0.81 3.65 -18.35
C ASP A 188 -1.39 5.07 -18.41
N ILE A 189 -2.02 5.54 -17.33
CA ILE A 189 -2.55 6.92 -17.29
C ILE A 189 -1.43 7.95 -17.42
N ARG A 190 -0.26 7.70 -16.80
CA ARG A 190 0.89 8.59 -16.87
C ARG A 190 1.42 8.72 -18.30
N ALA A 191 1.54 7.59 -19.01
CA ALA A 191 1.98 7.54 -20.40
C ALA A 191 0.94 8.19 -21.34
N LEU A 192 -0.35 7.87 -21.15
CA LEU A 192 -1.44 8.43 -21.96
C LEU A 192 -1.58 9.94 -21.75
N TYR A 193 -1.49 10.41 -20.52
CA TYR A 193 -1.48 11.84 -20.21
C TYR A 193 -0.34 12.57 -20.90
N GLN A 194 0.89 12.05 -20.83
CA GLN A 194 2.04 12.68 -21.50
C GLN A 194 1.88 12.68 -23.04
N PHE A 195 1.34 11.59 -23.60
CA PHE A 195 1.05 11.52 -25.03
C PHE A 195 0.07 12.61 -25.48
N LEU A 196 -1.00 12.86 -24.70
CA LEU A 196 -2.05 13.82 -25.04
C LEU A 196 -1.69 15.27 -24.70
N CYS A 197 -0.96 15.48 -23.61
CA CYS A 197 -0.76 16.81 -23.01
C CYS A 197 0.67 17.35 -23.23
N ASN A 198 1.66 16.48 -23.31
CA ASN A 198 3.08 16.84 -23.44
C ASN A 198 3.52 17.95 -22.45
N ASN A 199 3.02 17.89 -21.21
CA ASN A 199 3.28 18.93 -20.21
C ASN A 199 3.75 18.40 -18.85
N HIS A 200 4.13 17.10 -18.75
CA HIS A 200 4.62 16.50 -17.53
C HIS A 200 5.62 15.34 -17.81
N PRO A 201 6.90 15.66 -18.11
CA PRO A 201 7.51 16.99 -18.15
C PRO A 201 7.04 17.84 -19.34
N ARG A 202 7.20 19.17 -19.23
CA ARG A 202 7.00 20.10 -20.34
C ARG A 202 8.16 19.95 -21.34
N PRO A 203 7.99 20.35 -22.62
CA PRO A 203 9.09 20.31 -23.60
C PRO A 203 10.33 21.12 -23.21
N THR A 204 10.17 22.12 -22.35
CA THR A 204 11.25 22.99 -21.85
C THR A 204 11.92 22.44 -20.58
N GLU A 205 11.43 21.35 -20.03
CA GLU A 205 11.94 20.71 -18.80
C GLU A 205 12.82 19.51 -19.16
N SER A 206 13.72 19.13 -18.25
CA SER A 206 14.52 17.92 -18.41
C SER A 206 13.63 16.68 -18.54
N THR A 207 13.91 15.88 -19.56
CA THR A 207 13.20 14.63 -19.80
C THR A 207 13.66 13.55 -18.83
N TYR A 208 12.74 12.66 -18.43
CA TYR A 208 13.02 11.49 -17.61
C TYR A 208 12.07 10.34 -17.97
N PRO A 209 12.44 9.09 -17.68
CA PRO A 209 11.53 7.96 -17.89
C PRO A 209 10.28 8.10 -17.03
N LEU A 210 9.07 8.13 -17.62
CA LEU A 210 7.82 8.29 -16.85
C LEU A 210 7.60 7.16 -15.84
N SER A 211 8.22 6.00 -16.08
CA SER A 211 8.15 4.83 -15.20
C SER A 211 8.77 5.03 -13.81
N ILE A 212 9.51 6.12 -13.58
CA ILE A 212 10.03 6.45 -12.24
C ILE A 212 9.11 7.38 -11.44
N GLY A 213 8.01 7.83 -12.02
CA GLY A 213 7.12 8.84 -11.43
C GLY A 213 7.68 10.25 -11.55
N LEU A 214 8.65 10.59 -10.72
CA LEU A 214 9.41 11.85 -10.73
C LEU A 214 10.89 11.58 -10.45
N PRO A 215 11.81 12.44 -10.94
CA PRO A 215 13.19 12.49 -10.46
C PRO A 215 13.26 12.73 -8.94
N ALA A 216 14.30 12.19 -8.30
CA ALA A 216 14.45 12.28 -6.85
C ALA A 216 14.57 13.71 -6.31
N ASP A 217 15.12 14.61 -7.13
CA ASP A 217 15.32 16.03 -6.84
C ASP A 217 14.13 16.91 -7.25
N SER A 218 13.09 16.33 -7.82
CA SER A 218 11.89 17.07 -8.26
C SER A 218 11.24 17.81 -7.10
N LYS A 219 10.89 19.08 -7.35
CA LYS A 219 10.14 19.94 -6.42
C LYS A 219 8.66 20.04 -6.76
N MET A 220 8.19 19.25 -7.73
CA MET A 220 6.78 19.25 -8.14
C MET A 220 5.88 18.87 -6.97
N THR A 221 4.80 19.62 -6.80
CA THR A 221 3.76 19.39 -5.81
C THR A 221 2.48 18.85 -6.44
N ASN A 222 1.55 18.37 -5.61
CA ASN A 222 0.20 18.00 -6.06
C ASN A 222 -0.52 19.19 -6.71
N ALA A 223 -0.30 20.42 -6.23
CA ALA A 223 -0.90 21.62 -6.80
C ALA A 223 -0.37 21.90 -8.21
N ASP A 224 0.95 21.75 -8.43
CA ASP A 224 1.56 21.91 -9.75
C ASP A 224 1.00 20.89 -10.74
N LEU A 225 0.85 19.64 -10.33
CA LEU A 225 0.27 18.60 -11.18
C LEU A 225 -1.20 18.87 -11.49
N ALA A 226 -1.98 19.30 -10.49
CA ALA A 226 -3.37 19.67 -10.67
C ALA A 226 -3.52 20.85 -11.65
N GLN A 227 -2.65 21.85 -11.57
CA GLN A 227 -2.60 22.97 -12.50
C GLN A 227 -2.32 22.49 -13.93
N ARG A 228 -1.29 21.67 -14.15
CA ARG A 228 -0.95 21.08 -15.46
C ARG A 228 -2.09 20.23 -16.03
N ALA A 229 -2.73 19.43 -15.17
CA ALA A 229 -3.90 18.64 -15.58
C ALA A 229 -5.09 19.53 -15.96
N ASN A 230 -5.32 20.61 -15.23
CA ASN A 230 -6.37 21.56 -15.58
C ASN A 230 -6.08 22.31 -16.88
N GLU A 231 -4.85 22.74 -17.10
CA GLU A 231 -4.42 23.39 -18.34
C GLU A 231 -4.72 22.50 -19.58
N CYS A 232 -4.43 21.20 -19.49
CA CYS A 232 -4.58 20.29 -20.61
C CYS A 232 -5.96 19.64 -20.73
N LEU A 233 -6.55 19.22 -19.60
CA LEU A 233 -7.76 18.40 -19.57
C LEU A 233 -8.98 19.12 -19.00
N GLY A 234 -8.80 20.32 -18.41
CA GLY A 234 -9.88 21.03 -17.72
C GLY A 234 -10.42 20.30 -16.48
N THR A 235 -9.60 19.57 -15.76
CA THR A 235 -10.03 18.76 -14.59
C THR A 235 -10.60 19.60 -13.44
N GLY A 236 -10.15 20.85 -13.27
CA GLY A 236 -10.67 21.82 -12.32
C GLY A 236 -11.70 22.78 -12.92
N THR A 237 -12.08 22.60 -14.20
CA THR A 237 -12.99 23.46 -14.93
C THR A 237 -14.35 22.78 -15.10
N PRO A 238 -15.48 23.48 -14.79
CA PRO A 238 -16.81 22.95 -15.06
C PRO A 238 -16.95 22.48 -16.51
N ALA A 239 -17.58 21.33 -16.76
CA ALA A 239 -17.65 20.71 -18.08
C ALA A 239 -18.12 21.67 -19.19
N ALA A 240 -19.12 22.51 -18.91
CA ALA A 240 -19.66 23.51 -19.87
C ALA A 240 -18.68 24.67 -20.19
N LYS A 241 -17.59 24.81 -19.44
CA LYS A 241 -16.58 25.87 -19.63
C LYS A 241 -15.25 25.34 -20.19
N ARG A 242 -15.13 24.02 -20.42
CA ARG A 242 -13.94 23.42 -21.02
C ARG A 242 -13.84 23.82 -22.50
N THR A 243 -12.64 23.99 -22.98
CA THR A 243 -12.40 24.08 -24.42
C THR A 243 -12.70 22.76 -25.10
N PRO A 244 -13.03 22.74 -26.40
CA PRO A 244 -13.23 21.48 -27.15
C PRO A 244 -12.01 20.52 -27.01
N ASP A 245 -10.80 21.04 -27.06
CA ASP A 245 -9.56 20.26 -26.91
C ASP A 245 -9.43 19.63 -25.52
N GLN A 246 -9.71 20.38 -24.46
CA GLN A 246 -9.71 19.86 -23.09
C GLN A 246 -10.73 18.73 -22.94
N ALA A 247 -11.94 18.95 -23.39
CA ALA A 247 -13.01 17.96 -23.33
C ALA A 247 -12.65 16.68 -24.13
N GLN A 248 -12.08 16.84 -25.32
CA GLN A 248 -11.67 15.71 -26.17
C GLN A 248 -10.52 14.90 -25.55
N ARG A 249 -9.49 15.57 -25.02
CA ARG A 249 -8.35 14.87 -24.37
C ARG A 249 -8.81 14.12 -23.14
N LEU A 250 -9.63 14.75 -22.28
CA LEU A 250 -10.17 14.12 -21.08
C LEU A 250 -11.05 12.92 -21.43
N LYS A 251 -11.93 13.07 -22.44
CA LYS A 251 -12.74 11.97 -22.97
C LYS A 251 -11.88 10.80 -23.46
N THR A 252 -10.78 11.09 -24.16
CA THR A 252 -9.85 10.06 -24.62
C THR A 252 -9.26 9.26 -23.46
N ILE A 253 -8.84 9.93 -22.37
CA ILE A 253 -8.34 9.23 -21.17
C ILE A 253 -9.43 8.33 -20.58
N VAL A 254 -10.64 8.86 -20.41
CA VAL A 254 -11.80 8.13 -19.85
C VAL A 254 -12.14 6.91 -20.71
N ASP A 255 -12.20 7.08 -22.03
CA ASP A 255 -12.57 6.00 -22.95
C ASP A 255 -11.51 4.91 -23.06
N VAL A 256 -10.23 5.29 -23.11
CA VAL A 256 -9.12 4.34 -23.23
C VAL A 256 -8.91 3.57 -21.92
N LEU A 257 -8.94 4.24 -20.78
CA LEU A 257 -8.67 3.61 -19.50
C LEU A 257 -9.92 3.09 -18.78
N LYS A 258 -11.12 3.32 -19.35
CA LYS A 258 -12.41 2.89 -18.79
C LYS A 258 -12.60 3.33 -17.33
N MET A 259 -12.24 4.58 -17.03
CA MET A 259 -12.30 5.13 -15.67
C MET A 259 -13.26 6.31 -15.59
N PRO A 260 -13.88 6.58 -14.43
CA PRO A 260 -14.67 7.79 -14.21
C PRO A 260 -13.82 9.06 -14.35
N GLU A 261 -14.37 10.09 -15.00
CA GLU A 261 -13.71 11.39 -15.16
C GLU A 261 -13.20 11.97 -13.83
N ALA A 262 -14.02 11.91 -12.79
CA ALA A 262 -13.67 12.43 -11.46
C ALA A 262 -12.44 11.76 -10.82
N SER A 263 -12.05 10.58 -11.29
CA SER A 263 -10.90 9.84 -10.76
C SER A 263 -9.57 10.13 -11.50
N VAL A 264 -9.61 10.78 -12.65
CA VAL A 264 -8.44 10.99 -13.53
C VAL A 264 -7.29 11.69 -12.79
N LEU A 265 -7.55 12.83 -12.13
CA LEU A 265 -6.52 13.56 -11.39
C LEU A 265 -5.95 12.74 -10.24
N GLY A 266 -6.79 12.03 -9.49
CA GLY A 266 -6.35 11.16 -8.40
C GLY A 266 -5.41 10.06 -8.90
N HIS A 267 -5.76 9.38 -9.99
CA HIS A 267 -4.90 8.35 -10.56
C HIS A 267 -3.61 8.91 -11.18
N LEU A 268 -3.65 10.12 -11.75
CA LEU A 268 -2.45 10.80 -12.23
C LEU A 268 -1.50 11.16 -11.08
N ASN A 269 -2.03 11.62 -9.93
CA ASN A 269 -1.26 11.82 -8.71
C ASN A 269 -0.57 10.53 -8.25
N TRP A 270 -1.31 9.41 -8.24
CA TRP A 270 -0.73 8.10 -7.90
C TRP A 270 0.32 7.65 -8.91
N GLY A 271 0.12 7.84 -10.21
CA GLY A 271 1.09 7.55 -11.27
C GLY A 271 2.32 8.48 -11.26
N THR A 272 2.31 9.49 -10.42
CA THR A 272 3.40 10.45 -10.25
C THR A 272 4.10 10.25 -8.90
N PHE A 273 3.45 10.59 -7.79
CA PHE A 273 4.07 10.65 -6.45
C PHE A 273 4.19 9.27 -5.79
N ALA A 274 3.14 8.44 -5.88
CA ALA A 274 3.20 7.09 -5.34
C ALA A 274 4.16 6.21 -6.14
N LEU A 275 4.19 6.37 -7.45
CA LEU A 275 5.14 5.66 -8.30
C LEU A 275 6.58 6.06 -7.95
N GLN A 276 6.87 7.35 -7.73
CA GLN A 276 8.17 7.82 -7.26
C GLN A 276 8.59 7.15 -5.94
N ASP A 277 7.69 7.06 -4.96
CA ASP A 277 7.96 6.41 -3.68
C ASP A 277 8.30 4.93 -3.85
N VAL A 278 7.49 4.19 -4.60
CA VAL A 278 7.76 2.76 -4.89
C VAL A 278 9.09 2.58 -5.60
N VAL A 279 9.36 3.37 -6.62
CA VAL A 279 10.60 3.28 -7.40
C VAL A 279 11.82 3.61 -6.54
N SER A 280 11.76 4.65 -5.69
CA SER A 280 12.86 5.00 -4.80
C SER A 280 13.18 3.86 -3.82
N LYS A 281 12.17 3.22 -3.26
CA LYS A 281 12.32 2.05 -2.38
C LYS A 281 12.82 0.79 -3.10
N ASN A 282 12.66 0.74 -4.41
CA ASN A 282 13.19 -0.34 -5.27
C ASN A 282 14.55 0.02 -5.91
N GLY A 283 15.30 0.95 -5.33
CA GLY A 283 16.64 1.31 -5.81
C GLY A 283 16.64 2.08 -7.12
N GLY A 284 15.63 2.92 -7.35
CA GLY A 284 15.48 3.77 -8.53
C GLY A 284 14.95 3.06 -9.78
N THR A 285 14.46 1.81 -9.63
CA THR A 285 13.92 1.02 -10.74
C THR A 285 12.43 0.74 -10.57
N SER A 286 11.66 0.79 -11.68
CA SER A 286 10.22 0.58 -11.65
C SER A 286 9.85 -0.90 -11.67
N PRO A 287 8.96 -1.35 -10.76
CA PRO A 287 8.34 -2.68 -10.84
C PRO A 287 7.18 -2.74 -11.83
N PHE A 288 6.81 -1.61 -12.47
CA PHE A 288 5.65 -1.51 -13.36
C PHE A 288 6.08 -1.26 -14.80
N GLY A 289 5.25 -1.70 -15.74
CA GLY A 289 5.49 -1.56 -17.17
C GLY A 289 4.19 -1.54 -17.98
N ASN A 290 4.29 -1.02 -19.21
CA ASN A 290 3.19 -1.01 -20.17
C ASN A 290 3.59 -1.57 -21.55
N ALA A 291 4.71 -2.27 -21.65
CA ALA A 291 5.26 -2.75 -22.92
C ALA A 291 4.27 -3.64 -23.70
N GLY A 292 3.51 -4.49 -22.99
CA GLY A 292 2.53 -5.40 -23.59
C GLY A 292 1.10 -4.85 -23.68
N VAL A 293 0.84 -3.62 -23.22
CA VAL A 293 -0.52 -3.05 -23.17
C VAL A 293 -0.95 -2.58 -24.55
N ARG A 294 -2.15 -3.00 -25.00
CA ARG A 294 -2.79 -2.47 -26.19
C ARG A 294 -3.88 -1.48 -25.78
N TYR A 295 -3.68 -0.21 -26.11
CA TYR A 295 -4.66 0.83 -25.86
C TYR A 295 -5.71 0.87 -26.99
N ALA A 296 -6.98 1.04 -26.60
CA ALA A 296 -8.09 1.14 -27.53
C ALA A 296 -9.17 2.10 -26.99
N GLY A 297 -9.85 2.82 -27.89
CA GLY A 297 -10.91 3.78 -27.55
C GLY A 297 -10.52 5.23 -27.79
N SER A 298 -9.39 5.50 -28.43
CA SER A 298 -9.03 6.82 -28.92
C SER A 298 -9.60 7.06 -30.33
N ALA A 299 -9.49 8.28 -30.84
CA ALA A 299 -9.84 8.58 -32.21
C ALA A 299 -8.92 7.92 -33.25
N ASP A 300 -7.69 7.61 -32.86
CA ASP A 300 -6.67 6.93 -33.68
C ASP A 300 -5.82 6.01 -32.79
N ASP A 301 -6.31 4.78 -32.62
CA ASP A 301 -5.65 3.77 -31.79
C ASP A 301 -4.31 3.29 -32.39
N VAL A 302 -4.15 3.38 -33.72
CA VAL A 302 -2.87 3.02 -34.36
C VAL A 302 -1.80 4.03 -33.98
N LYS A 303 -2.09 5.32 -34.15
CA LYS A 303 -1.19 6.40 -33.74
C LYS A 303 -0.89 6.36 -32.27
N LEU A 304 -1.90 6.14 -31.41
CA LEU A 304 -1.73 6.01 -29.97
C LEU A 304 -0.72 4.89 -29.64
N ASN A 305 -0.94 3.69 -30.13
CA ASN A 305 -0.11 2.53 -29.80
C ASN A 305 1.32 2.60 -30.37
N THR A 306 1.53 3.31 -31.47
CA THR A 306 2.86 3.49 -32.07
C THR A 306 3.67 4.64 -31.46
N SER A 307 3.01 5.61 -30.84
CA SER A 307 3.65 6.85 -30.35
C SER A 307 3.70 6.99 -28.85
N ILE A 308 2.86 6.24 -28.09
CA ILE A 308 2.88 6.27 -26.63
C ILE A 308 4.19 5.66 -26.10
N GLN A 309 4.75 6.26 -25.04
CA GLN A 309 5.97 5.73 -24.43
C GLN A 309 5.72 4.33 -23.83
N ARG A 310 6.67 3.43 -24.04
CA ARG A 310 6.63 2.04 -23.56
C ARG A 310 7.75 1.80 -22.57
N PHE A 311 7.40 1.10 -21.49
CA PHE A 311 8.33 0.77 -20.41
C PHE A 311 8.21 -0.71 -20.07
N THR A 312 9.35 -1.34 -19.84
CA THR A 312 9.42 -2.72 -19.35
C THR A 312 9.66 -2.69 -17.85
N ALA A 313 8.86 -3.42 -17.09
CA ALA A 313 9.07 -3.60 -15.66
C ALA A 313 10.44 -4.24 -15.38
N ASN A 314 11.15 -3.76 -14.36
CA ASN A 314 12.41 -4.37 -13.93
C ASN A 314 12.12 -5.63 -13.12
N PRO A 315 12.58 -6.83 -13.51
CA PRO A 315 12.23 -8.09 -12.82
C PRO A 315 12.66 -8.14 -11.35
N LYS A 316 13.79 -7.51 -10.98
CA LYS A 316 14.25 -7.44 -9.59
C LYS A 316 13.35 -6.51 -8.75
N ALA A 317 12.95 -5.38 -9.34
CA ALA A 317 12.00 -4.46 -8.70
C ALA A 317 10.63 -5.11 -8.53
N VAL A 318 10.14 -5.87 -9.51
CA VAL A 318 8.90 -6.65 -9.41
C VAL A 318 8.98 -7.64 -8.26
N ALA A 319 10.05 -8.42 -8.17
CA ALA A 319 10.22 -9.40 -7.10
C ALA A 319 10.25 -8.74 -5.71
N LYS A 320 10.98 -7.63 -5.56
CA LYS A 320 11.06 -6.88 -4.30
C LYS A 320 9.71 -6.28 -3.90
N PHE A 321 9.01 -5.64 -4.85
CA PHE A 321 7.69 -5.07 -4.60
C PHE A 321 6.67 -6.15 -4.24
N SER A 322 6.67 -7.28 -4.97
CA SER A 322 5.80 -8.43 -4.67
C SER A 322 6.04 -9.00 -3.27
N ALA A 323 7.29 -9.05 -2.83
CA ALA A 323 7.62 -9.53 -1.48
C ALA A 323 7.09 -8.58 -0.38
N ASP A 324 6.97 -7.28 -0.65
CA ASP A 324 6.38 -6.32 0.29
C ASP A 324 4.84 -6.40 0.32
N VAL A 325 4.18 -6.48 -0.84
CA VAL A 325 2.72 -6.36 -0.93
C VAL A 325 1.97 -7.68 -0.80
N ASN A 326 2.60 -8.81 -1.06
CA ASN A 326 1.99 -10.13 -0.86
C ASN A 326 3.03 -11.18 -0.46
N HIS A 327 2.58 -12.24 0.15
CA HIS A 327 3.41 -13.39 0.55
C HIS A 327 3.58 -14.35 -0.62
N ALA A 328 4.50 -14.01 -1.55
CA ALA A 328 4.85 -14.85 -2.70
C ALA A 328 3.68 -15.22 -3.63
N GLY A 329 2.66 -14.37 -3.70
CA GLY A 329 1.53 -14.57 -4.61
C GLY A 329 0.69 -15.83 -4.31
N LYS A 330 0.72 -16.29 -3.09
CA LYS A 330 -0.14 -17.40 -2.65
C LYS A 330 -1.45 -16.83 -2.11
N PHE A 331 -2.41 -16.65 -2.98
CA PHE A 331 -3.83 -16.60 -2.69
C PHE A 331 -4.48 -17.89 -3.17
#